data_576ee1ec7a12c466aac6712f97375488
#
_entry.id   576ee1ec7a12c466aac6712f97375488
#
_cell.length_a   1.000
_cell.length_b   1.000
_cell.length_c   1.000
_cell.angle_alpha   90.00
_cell.angle_beta   90.00
_cell.angle_gamma   90.00
#
_symmetry.space_group_name_H-M   'P 1'
#
loop_
_entity.id
_entity.type
_entity.pdbx_description
1 polymer ?
#
loop_
_entity_poly.entity_id
_entity_poly.type
_entity_poly.pdbx_seq_one_letter_code
_entity_poly.pdbx_strand_id
1 'polypeptide(L)'
;MKKIILAMGLFLGSLSAANAQTTIKNGGLENWRTSKLLFNLTASLETPQGWSSFDSVFNILNFITGQNTQVTNLVKKSTTVKNSGLASAQITTKSFSDLGLMPGYLTNAKLSVDASFNFNFSGGEVLPSKPLVASAMVKYVPATVYDSANLYVEVINTTLGTDSVIGYGTSTFAGTTNFTKIDLPIYYVDKSLTANLLRYYFVSSYVDDTTESHMLNSSLYVDDVTYTTVKSETYALMSEMNVACYPNPTTDVITVTAAKGNSLVCELYSATGQLMLVKPFDGSTTIQVSDWSAGVYTYNVKDKSNVIVGHGQLAVVRP
;
A
#
# COMPACT_ATOMS: atom_id res chain seq x y z
N MET A 1 21.80 -43.68 -50.89
CA MET A 1 22.38 -42.54 -50.17
C MET A 1 21.24 -41.72 -49.58
N LYS A 2 20.92 -41.89 -48.33
CA LYS A 2 19.85 -41.18 -47.64
C LYS A 2 20.44 -39.91 -46.98
N LYS A 3 19.94 -38.73 -47.41
CA LYS A 3 20.31 -37.46 -46.80
C LYS A 3 19.50 -37.27 -45.51
N ILE A 4 20.17 -37.22 -44.39
CA ILE A 4 19.60 -36.85 -43.10
C ILE A 4 19.64 -35.31 -43.05
N ILE A 5 18.48 -34.68 -43.02
CA ILE A 5 18.33 -33.23 -42.76
C ILE A 5 18.21 -33.10 -41.25
N LEU A 6 19.24 -32.55 -40.60
CA LEU A 6 19.25 -32.19 -39.19
C LEU A 6 18.53 -30.83 -39.04
N ALA A 7 17.29 -30.85 -38.57
CA ALA A 7 16.56 -29.63 -38.22
C ALA A 7 17.07 -29.13 -36.86
N MET A 8 17.90 -28.10 -36.89
CA MET A 8 18.35 -27.38 -35.71
C MET A 8 17.24 -26.42 -35.27
N GLY A 9 16.42 -26.90 -34.32
CA GLY A 9 15.39 -26.05 -33.69
C GLY A 9 16.07 -24.99 -32.81
N LEU A 10 15.98 -23.73 -33.27
CA LEU A 10 16.37 -22.57 -32.48
C LEU A 10 15.35 -22.42 -31.36
N PHE A 11 15.71 -22.85 -30.15
CA PHE A 11 14.97 -22.55 -28.92
C PHE A 11 15.27 -21.09 -28.56
N LEU A 12 14.43 -20.17 -29.06
CA LEU A 12 14.35 -18.82 -28.54
C LEU A 12 13.71 -18.90 -27.15
N GLY A 13 14.53 -19.15 -26.13
CA GLY A 13 14.14 -18.94 -24.77
C GLY A 13 13.86 -17.45 -24.56
N SER A 14 12.61 -17.09 -24.46
CA SER A 14 12.21 -15.79 -23.91
C SER A 14 12.73 -15.74 -22.47
N LEU A 15 13.84 -15.06 -22.24
CA LEU A 15 14.26 -14.59 -20.93
C LEU A 15 13.21 -13.56 -20.48
N SER A 16 12.08 -14.04 -19.96
CA SER A 16 11.26 -13.23 -19.08
C SER A 16 12.13 -12.90 -17.87
N ALA A 17 12.64 -11.69 -17.77
CA ALA A 17 13.20 -11.17 -16.53
C ALA A 17 12.09 -11.30 -15.47
N ALA A 18 12.11 -12.38 -14.71
CA ALA A 18 11.24 -12.55 -13.58
C ALA A 18 11.56 -11.40 -12.62
N ASN A 19 10.65 -10.44 -12.48
CA ASN A 19 10.72 -9.44 -11.45
C ASN A 19 10.80 -10.20 -10.12
N ALA A 20 11.98 -10.27 -9.51
CA ALA A 20 12.17 -10.92 -8.25
C ALA A 20 11.45 -10.08 -7.17
N GLN A 21 10.20 -10.43 -6.94
CA GLN A 21 9.44 -9.91 -5.82
C GLN A 21 10.09 -10.49 -4.56
N THR A 22 10.56 -9.63 -3.68
CA THR A 22 11.21 -10.01 -2.43
C THR A 22 10.18 -9.96 -1.32
N THR A 23 9.98 -11.07 -0.63
CA THR A 23 9.15 -11.13 0.58
C THR A 23 9.90 -10.50 1.74
N ILE A 24 9.23 -9.67 2.52
CA ILE A 24 9.77 -9.17 3.78
C ILE A 24 9.65 -10.25 4.87
N LYS A 25 10.38 -10.08 5.97
CA LYS A 25 10.31 -11.00 7.09
C LYS A 25 8.87 -11.16 7.59
N ASN A 26 8.36 -12.41 7.54
CA ASN A 26 6.96 -12.75 7.84
C ASN A 26 5.94 -11.88 7.07
N GLY A 27 6.21 -11.58 5.80
CA GLY A 27 5.34 -10.78 4.94
C GLY A 27 4.01 -11.46 4.60
N GLY A 28 3.97 -12.80 4.57
CA GLY A 28 2.75 -13.58 4.46
C GLY A 28 1.94 -13.66 5.77
N LEU A 29 2.40 -13.01 6.85
CA LEU A 29 1.71 -12.92 8.14
C LEU A 29 1.28 -14.27 8.74
N GLU A 30 2.05 -15.33 8.45
CA GLU A 30 1.76 -16.71 8.88
C GLU A 30 2.17 -17.00 10.32
N ASN A 31 3.27 -16.37 10.77
CA ASN A 31 3.85 -16.60 12.07
C ASN A 31 3.34 -15.56 13.08
N TRP A 32 2.70 -16.04 14.14
CA TRP A 32 2.13 -15.21 15.18
C TRP A 32 2.73 -15.52 16.53
N ARG A 33 2.79 -14.51 17.39
CA ARG A 33 3.12 -14.64 18.81
C ARG A 33 1.91 -14.27 19.64
N THR A 34 1.73 -14.98 20.76
CA THR A 34 0.74 -14.66 21.77
C THR A 34 1.47 -14.12 22.99
N SER A 35 1.05 -12.97 23.50
CA SER A 35 1.53 -12.37 24.74
C SER A 35 0.37 -12.13 25.68
N LYS A 36 0.59 -12.33 26.97
CA LYS A 36 -0.43 -12.03 28.01
C LYS A 36 -0.55 -10.52 28.20
N LEU A 37 -1.76 -10.05 28.49
CA LEU A 37 -1.95 -8.70 28.98
C LEU A 37 -1.37 -8.55 30.38
N LEU A 38 -0.66 -7.46 30.64
CA LEU A 38 0.05 -7.25 31.92
C LEU A 38 -0.91 -7.07 33.09
N PHE A 39 -2.12 -6.53 32.86
CA PHE A 39 -3.15 -6.36 33.90
C PHE A 39 -4.31 -7.37 33.84
N ASN A 40 -4.40 -8.16 32.78
CA ASN A 40 -5.39 -9.21 32.62
C ASN A 40 -4.72 -10.48 32.11
N LEU A 41 -4.16 -11.25 33.05
CA LEU A 41 -3.41 -12.45 32.73
C LEU A 41 -4.24 -13.59 32.10
N THR A 42 -5.57 -13.46 32.08
CA THR A 42 -6.46 -14.39 31.39
C THR A 42 -6.68 -14.01 29.93
N ALA A 43 -6.43 -12.76 29.55
CA ALA A 43 -6.51 -12.27 28.19
C ALA A 43 -5.13 -12.27 27.52
N SER A 44 -5.12 -12.41 26.22
CA SER A 44 -3.91 -12.44 25.40
C SER A 44 -4.04 -11.57 24.17
N LEU A 45 -2.91 -11.04 23.71
CA LEU A 45 -2.75 -10.35 22.43
C LEU A 45 -2.10 -11.29 21.43
N GLU A 46 -2.61 -11.31 20.23
CA GLU A 46 -1.97 -11.93 19.08
C GLU A 46 -1.32 -10.86 18.21
N THR A 47 -0.06 -11.03 17.87
CA THR A 47 0.69 -10.11 17.03
C THR A 47 1.52 -10.90 16.03
N PRO A 48 1.57 -10.53 14.74
CA PRO A 48 2.45 -11.21 13.80
C PRO A 48 3.91 -11.05 14.24
N GLN A 49 4.70 -12.10 14.14
CA GLN A 49 6.13 -12.05 14.49
C GLN A 49 6.88 -11.08 13.58
N GLY A 50 7.67 -10.18 14.19
CA GLY A 50 8.40 -9.15 13.46
C GLY A 50 7.57 -7.90 13.15
N TRP A 51 6.30 -7.85 13.59
CA TRP A 51 5.41 -6.71 13.45
C TRP A 51 5.01 -6.14 14.80
N SER A 52 4.52 -4.90 14.79
CA SER A 52 4.05 -4.16 15.95
C SER A 52 2.67 -3.57 15.69
N SER A 53 1.88 -3.42 16.75
CA SER A 53 0.56 -2.79 16.73
C SER A 53 0.37 -1.90 17.95
N PHE A 54 -0.61 -1.02 17.94
CA PHE A 54 -0.97 -0.24 19.11
C PHE A 54 -1.44 -1.10 20.29
N ASP A 55 -2.05 -2.26 20.06
CA ASP A 55 -2.40 -3.20 21.14
C ASP A 55 -1.21 -3.47 22.07
N SER A 56 -0.02 -3.67 21.50
CA SER A 56 1.20 -3.96 22.25
C SER A 56 1.66 -2.75 23.06
N VAL A 57 1.55 -1.55 22.49
CA VAL A 57 1.98 -0.30 23.15
C VAL A 57 1.06 0.05 24.29
N PHE A 58 -0.25 -0.03 24.08
CA PHE A 58 -1.22 0.26 25.14
C PHE A 58 -1.13 -0.72 26.30
N ASN A 59 -0.77 -1.98 26.04
CA ASN A 59 -0.49 -2.94 27.10
C ASN A 59 0.70 -2.51 27.97
N ILE A 60 1.76 -1.94 27.38
CA ILE A 60 2.92 -1.39 28.10
C ILE A 60 2.54 -0.08 28.83
N LEU A 61 1.82 0.82 28.18
CA LEU A 61 1.36 2.07 28.78
C LEU A 61 0.51 1.83 30.01
N ASN A 62 -0.43 0.91 29.97
CA ASN A 62 -1.23 0.50 31.11
C ASN A 62 -0.35 0.07 32.30
N PHE A 63 0.72 -0.70 32.02
CA PHE A 63 1.66 -1.14 33.04
C PHE A 63 2.41 0.02 33.67
N ILE A 64 2.86 0.99 32.89
CA ILE A 64 3.64 2.13 33.36
C ILE A 64 2.75 3.11 34.15
N THR A 65 1.53 3.35 33.69
CA THR A 65 0.61 4.35 34.25
C THR A 65 -0.28 3.80 35.37
N GLY A 66 -0.33 2.49 35.53
CA GLY A 66 -1.30 1.83 36.42
C GLY A 66 -2.75 1.92 35.96
N GLN A 67 -2.98 2.39 34.72
CA GLN A 67 -4.32 2.47 34.14
C GLN A 67 -4.72 1.13 33.49
N ASN A 68 -6.01 0.88 33.40
CA ASN A 68 -6.57 -0.34 32.83
C ASN A 68 -7.39 -0.02 31.56
N THR A 69 -6.84 0.78 30.67
CA THR A 69 -7.45 1.02 29.37
C THR A 69 -7.37 -0.26 28.55
N GLN A 70 -8.52 -0.90 28.32
CA GLN A 70 -8.58 -2.19 27.64
C GLN A 70 -8.49 -2.05 26.11
N VAL A 71 -7.41 -1.46 25.62
CA VAL A 71 -7.14 -1.42 24.18
C VAL A 71 -6.67 -2.80 23.74
N THR A 72 -7.56 -3.54 23.11
CA THR A 72 -7.26 -4.90 22.64
C THR A 72 -7.93 -5.19 21.31
N ASN A 73 -7.30 -6.09 20.57
CA ASN A 73 -7.88 -6.60 19.33
C ASN A 73 -8.07 -5.55 18.21
N LEU A 74 -7.24 -4.51 18.18
CA LEU A 74 -7.07 -3.68 17.01
C LEU A 74 -6.43 -4.48 15.87
N VAL A 75 -5.56 -5.43 16.23
CA VAL A 75 -4.97 -6.40 15.28
C VAL A 75 -5.27 -7.82 15.76
N LYS A 76 -5.73 -8.68 14.86
CA LYS A 76 -6.05 -10.09 15.11
C LYS A 76 -5.55 -10.98 13.98
N LYS A 77 -5.28 -12.23 14.32
CA LYS A 77 -5.07 -13.30 13.34
C LYS A 77 -6.39 -13.66 12.67
N SER A 78 -6.45 -13.64 11.35
CA SER A 78 -7.58 -14.13 10.57
C SER A 78 -7.18 -15.42 9.84
N THR A 79 -7.87 -16.53 10.13
CA THR A 79 -7.68 -17.81 9.45
C THR A 79 -8.73 -18.09 8.39
N THR A 80 -9.82 -17.31 8.39
CA THR A 80 -10.96 -17.48 7.48
C THR A 80 -10.92 -16.51 6.30
N VAL A 81 -10.41 -15.27 6.52
CA VAL A 81 -10.26 -14.25 5.49
C VAL A 81 -8.75 -14.06 5.27
N LYS A 82 -8.22 -14.61 4.19
CA LYS A 82 -6.79 -14.59 3.83
C LYS A 82 -6.63 -14.69 2.32
N ASN A 83 -5.52 -14.18 1.79
CA ASN A 83 -5.19 -14.29 0.37
C ASN A 83 -4.51 -15.62 0.08
N SER A 84 -3.50 -15.96 0.88
CA SER A 84 -2.72 -17.18 0.73
C SER A 84 -2.46 -17.84 2.09
N GLY A 85 -1.74 -18.94 2.12
CA GLY A 85 -1.25 -19.59 3.33
C GLY A 85 -2.34 -19.98 4.35
N LEU A 86 -2.04 -19.80 5.64
CA LEU A 86 -2.88 -20.20 6.77
C LEU A 86 -3.58 -19.02 7.47
N ALA A 87 -3.04 -17.79 7.34
CA ALA A 87 -3.56 -16.63 8.04
C ALA A 87 -3.24 -15.32 7.32
N SER A 88 -4.00 -14.29 7.65
CA SER A 88 -3.73 -12.88 7.35
C SER A 88 -3.84 -12.04 8.62
N ALA A 89 -3.48 -10.76 8.58
CA ALA A 89 -3.75 -9.83 9.65
C ALA A 89 -5.06 -9.09 9.41
N GLN A 90 -6.00 -9.16 10.37
CA GLN A 90 -7.17 -8.31 10.43
C GLN A 90 -6.86 -7.11 11.32
N ILE A 91 -7.00 -5.91 10.78
CA ILE A 91 -6.74 -4.62 11.43
C ILE A 91 -8.08 -3.89 11.50
N THR A 92 -8.57 -3.55 12.71
CA THR A 92 -9.94 -3.07 12.90
C THR A 92 -9.97 -1.77 13.68
N THR A 93 -10.77 -0.80 13.23
CA THR A 93 -11.07 0.42 13.96
C THR A 93 -12.08 0.14 15.06
N LYS A 94 -11.78 0.56 16.30
CA LYS A 94 -12.61 0.32 17.47
C LYS A 94 -12.78 1.58 18.31
N SER A 95 -13.85 1.60 19.12
CA SER A 95 -14.08 2.63 20.12
C SER A 95 -13.74 2.09 21.52
N PHE A 96 -13.06 2.91 22.30
CA PHE A 96 -12.70 2.65 23.69
C PHE A 96 -13.23 3.79 24.56
N SER A 97 -13.74 3.46 25.76
CA SER A 97 -14.42 4.42 26.64
C SER A 97 -13.57 5.66 26.95
N ASP A 98 -12.27 5.47 27.15
CA ASP A 98 -11.35 6.50 27.64
C ASP A 98 -10.54 7.18 26.53
N LEU A 99 -10.53 6.61 25.31
CA LEU A 99 -9.68 7.04 24.21
C LEU A 99 -10.48 7.44 22.96
N GLY A 100 -11.81 7.18 22.95
CA GLY A 100 -12.62 7.40 21.78
C GLY A 100 -12.35 6.37 20.67
N LEU A 101 -12.51 6.79 19.44
CA LEU A 101 -12.30 5.95 18.26
C LEU A 101 -10.81 5.84 17.94
N MET A 102 -10.34 4.60 17.77
CA MET A 102 -8.96 4.29 17.43
C MET A 102 -8.89 3.42 16.18
N PRO A 103 -8.28 3.91 15.10
CA PRO A 103 -7.93 3.06 13.96
C PRO A 103 -6.96 1.95 14.37
N GLY A 104 -7.17 0.77 13.83
CA GLY A 104 -6.19 -0.30 13.95
C GLY A 104 -4.92 0.06 13.16
N TYR A 105 -3.78 -0.35 13.68
CA TYR A 105 -2.47 0.00 13.15
C TYR A 105 -1.51 -1.20 13.19
N LEU A 106 -0.86 -1.48 12.07
CA LEU A 106 0.12 -2.55 11.93
C LEU A 106 1.34 -2.06 11.18
N THR A 107 2.54 -2.31 11.72
CA THR A 107 3.82 -1.94 11.09
C THR A 107 4.88 -3.00 11.31
N ASN A 108 5.79 -3.15 10.35
CA ASN A 108 7.00 -3.96 10.52
C ASN A 108 8.14 -3.19 11.21
N ALA A 109 7.94 -1.93 11.55
CA ALA A 109 8.81 -1.22 12.47
C ALA A 109 8.58 -1.70 13.92
N LYS A 110 9.60 -1.61 14.75
CA LYS A 110 9.45 -1.78 16.18
C LYS A 110 8.84 -0.49 16.76
N LEU A 111 7.65 -0.59 17.29
CA LEU A 111 6.95 0.49 17.97
C LEU A 111 7.27 0.47 19.44
N SER A 112 7.65 1.59 20.00
CA SER A 112 7.90 1.80 21.43
C SER A 112 7.35 3.16 21.88
N VAL A 113 7.21 3.33 23.18
CA VAL A 113 6.80 4.60 23.80
C VAL A 113 7.88 5.02 24.79
N ASP A 114 8.25 6.30 24.78
CA ASP A 114 9.20 6.84 25.76
C ASP A 114 8.51 7.32 27.05
N ALA A 115 9.31 7.80 28.01
CA ALA A 115 8.80 8.29 29.29
C ALA A 115 7.92 9.56 29.19
N SER A 116 7.95 10.24 28.06
CA SER A 116 7.11 11.41 27.74
C SER A 116 5.89 11.05 26.90
N PHE A 117 5.59 9.75 26.75
CA PHE A 117 4.49 9.20 25.96
C PHE A 117 4.60 9.45 24.44
N ASN A 118 5.78 9.74 23.92
CA ASN A 118 5.97 9.83 22.47
C ASN A 118 6.12 8.43 21.87
N PHE A 119 5.45 8.20 20.75
CA PHE A 119 5.62 6.99 19.96
C PHE A 119 6.91 7.07 19.13
N ASN A 120 7.74 6.05 19.27
CA ASN A 120 9.00 5.94 18.55
C ASN A 120 9.00 4.70 17.68
N PHE A 121 9.44 4.87 16.43
CA PHE A 121 9.58 3.81 15.44
C PHE A 121 11.05 3.54 15.18
N SER A 122 11.45 2.28 15.21
CA SER A 122 12.81 1.84 14.91
C SER A 122 12.81 0.52 14.13
N GLY A 123 13.95 0.16 13.51
CA GLY A 123 14.01 -1.06 12.70
C GLY A 123 13.17 -0.97 11.43
N GLY A 124 12.71 -2.10 10.95
CA GLY A 124 12.06 -2.31 9.66
C GLY A 124 12.71 -3.48 8.91
N GLU A 125 12.34 -3.72 7.65
CA GLU A 125 12.99 -4.68 6.78
C GLU A 125 14.34 -4.14 6.31
N VAL A 126 15.40 -4.93 6.48
CA VAL A 126 16.75 -4.55 6.03
C VAL A 126 16.84 -4.68 4.51
N LEU A 127 17.24 -3.61 3.86
CA LEU A 127 17.28 -3.51 2.41
C LEU A 127 18.69 -3.80 1.87
N PRO A 128 18.84 -4.72 0.90
CA PRO A 128 20.10 -4.90 0.17
C PRO A 128 20.31 -3.81 -0.90
N SER A 129 19.24 -3.17 -1.36
CA SER A 129 19.25 -2.10 -2.35
C SER A 129 17.96 -1.29 -2.28
N LYS A 130 17.88 -0.18 -3.04
CA LYS A 130 16.68 0.68 -3.08
C LYS A 130 15.49 -0.07 -3.63
N PRO A 131 14.38 -0.18 -2.88
CA PRO A 131 13.13 -0.68 -3.42
C PRO A 131 12.52 0.33 -4.38
N LEU A 132 11.85 -0.18 -5.42
CA LEU A 132 11.12 0.64 -6.39
C LEU A 132 9.63 0.66 -6.12
N VAL A 133 9.11 -0.50 -5.69
CA VAL A 133 7.69 -0.70 -5.41
C VAL A 133 7.57 -1.49 -4.13
N ALA A 134 6.73 -1.03 -3.24
CA ALA A 134 6.23 -1.79 -2.10
C ALA A 134 4.84 -2.35 -2.46
N SER A 135 4.54 -3.58 -2.07
CA SER A 135 3.28 -4.23 -2.44
C SER A 135 2.68 -4.96 -1.25
N ALA A 136 1.35 -5.07 -1.23
CA ALA A 136 0.63 -5.94 -0.32
C ALA A 136 -0.68 -6.44 -0.96
N MET A 137 -1.13 -7.62 -0.57
CA MET A 137 -2.49 -8.08 -0.82
C MET A 137 -3.37 -7.56 0.29
N VAL A 138 -4.42 -6.82 -0.06
CA VAL A 138 -5.33 -6.23 0.91
C VAL A 138 -6.78 -6.52 0.56
N LYS A 139 -7.62 -6.68 1.59
CA LYS A 139 -9.07 -6.66 1.47
C LYS A 139 -9.61 -5.70 2.52
N TYR A 140 -10.35 -4.70 2.08
CA TYR A 140 -10.91 -3.71 2.99
C TYR A 140 -12.43 -3.82 3.05
N VAL A 141 -12.96 -3.88 4.26
CA VAL A 141 -14.38 -3.92 4.58
C VAL A 141 -14.69 -2.69 5.44
N PRO A 142 -15.01 -1.54 4.81
CA PRO A 142 -15.34 -0.33 5.55
C PRO A 142 -16.70 -0.46 6.23
N ALA A 143 -16.88 0.21 7.36
CA ALA A 143 -18.16 0.31 8.04
C ALA A 143 -19.18 1.11 7.23
N THR A 144 -18.70 2.11 6.49
CA THR A 144 -19.49 2.92 5.56
C THR A 144 -18.71 3.17 4.28
N VAL A 145 -19.39 3.60 3.22
CA VAL A 145 -18.76 3.94 1.93
C VAL A 145 -17.83 5.16 1.98
N TYR A 146 -17.88 5.91 3.07
CA TYR A 146 -17.07 7.12 3.25
C TYR A 146 -15.73 6.84 3.94
N ASP A 147 -15.55 5.65 4.51
CA ASP A 147 -14.30 5.28 5.15
C ASP A 147 -13.33 4.63 4.15
N SER A 148 -12.05 4.87 4.36
CA SER A 148 -10.96 4.34 3.54
C SER A 148 -9.82 3.85 4.42
N ALA A 149 -9.15 2.79 3.98
CA ALA A 149 -7.91 2.33 4.59
C ALA A 149 -6.70 3.04 3.96
N ASN A 150 -5.57 3.02 4.68
CA ASN A 150 -4.32 3.58 4.18
C ASN A 150 -3.17 2.58 4.28
N LEU A 151 -2.36 2.54 3.24
CA LEU A 151 -1.03 1.97 3.23
C LEU A 151 -0.02 3.10 3.02
N TYR A 152 0.90 3.24 3.96
CA TYR A 152 2.04 4.14 3.87
C TYR A 152 3.34 3.34 4.00
N VAL A 153 4.37 3.72 3.27
CA VAL A 153 5.71 3.13 3.38
C VAL A 153 6.76 4.21 3.47
N GLU A 154 7.83 3.89 4.19
CA GLU A 154 9.03 4.73 4.31
C GLU A 154 10.27 3.93 3.97
N VAL A 155 11.16 4.55 3.20
CA VAL A 155 12.54 4.09 3.02
C VAL A 155 13.43 4.96 3.88
N ILE A 156 14.19 4.31 4.77
CA ILE A 156 14.98 4.96 5.80
C ILE A 156 16.48 4.83 5.49
N ASN A 157 17.20 5.93 5.64
CA ASN A 157 18.64 5.94 5.78
C ASN A 157 19.02 6.03 7.26
N THR A 158 19.90 5.16 7.73
CA THR A 158 20.35 5.08 9.14
C THR A 158 21.78 5.56 9.32
N THR A 159 22.44 6.01 8.26
CA THR A 159 23.88 6.37 8.31
C THR A 159 24.12 7.82 8.76
N LEU A 160 23.08 8.64 8.82
CA LEU A 160 23.13 10.04 9.22
C LEU A 160 23.01 10.28 10.74
N GLY A 161 23.13 9.21 11.56
CA GLY A 161 23.03 9.29 13.03
C GLY A 161 21.59 9.26 13.57
N THR A 162 20.59 9.57 12.75
CA THR A 162 19.17 9.43 13.05
C THR A 162 18.46 8.77 11.88
N ASP A 163 17.36 8.10 12.14
CA ASP A 163 16.53 7.53 11.08
C ASP A 163 15.97 8.65 10.19
N SER A 164 16.44 8.73 8.96
CA SER A 164 16.05 9.75 7.99
C SER A 164 15.22 9.16 6.87
N VAL A 165 14.02 9.67 6.65
CA VAL A 165 13.15 9.26 5.54
C VAL A 165 13.73 9.82 4.24
N ILE A 166 14.19 8.94 3.36
CA ILE A 166 14.77 9.30 2.05
C ILE A 166 13.84 8.95 0.88
N GLY A 167 12.78 8.18 1.13
CA GLY A 167 11.78 7.83 0.14
C GLY A 167 10.50 7.38 0.83
N TYR A 168 9.37 7.53 0.16
CA TYR A 168 8.06 7.16 0.68
C TYR A 168 7.07 6.81 -0.43
N GLY A 169 6.01 6.17 -0.05
CA GLY A 169 4.83 5.95 -0.86
C GLY A 169 3.58 5.92 0.01
N THR A 170 2.44 6.34 -0.51
CA THR A 170 1.17 6.29 0.19
C THR A 170 0.03 5.97 -0.76
N SER A 171 -0.96 5.23 -0.30
CA SER A 171 -2.20 4.95 -1.01
C SER A 171 -3.33 4.82 -0.03
N THR A 172 -4.39 5.57 -0.26
CA THR A 172 -5.71 5.37 0.37
C THR A 172 -6.58 4.55 -0.57
N PHE A 173 -7.38 3.65 -0.04
CA PHE A 173 -8.24 2.80 -0.85
C PHE A 173 -9.57 2.49 -0.16
N ALA A 174 -10.62 2.47 -0.97
CA ALA A 174 -11.98 2.16 -0.57
C ALA A 174 -12.20 0.65 -0.38
N GLY A 175 -13.40 0.25 0.02
CA GLY A 175 -13.80 -1.14 0.21
C GLY A 175 -13.56 -2.02 -1.02
N THR A 176 -13.11 -3.25 -0.77
CA THR A 176 -12.86 -4.26 -1.80
C THR A 176 -13.65 -5.53 -1.51
N THR A 177 -14.18 -6.16 -2.55
CA THR A 177 -14.91 -7.43 -2.41
C THR A 177 -13.95 -8.60 -2.13
N ASN A 178 -12.79 -8.60 -2.81
CA ASN A 178 -11.78 -9.63 -2.73
C ASN A 178 -10.43 -9.01 -2.33
N PHE A 179 -9.45 -9.86 -2.00
CA PHE A 179 -8.08 -9.40 -1.91
C PHE A 179 -7.62 -8.78 -3.23
N THR A 180 -7.07 -7.59 -3.13
CA THR A 180 -6.57 -6.80 -4.26
C THR A 180 -5.12 -6.46 -3.97
N LYS A 181 -4.27 -6.59 -4.97
CA LYS A 181 -2.87 -6.16 -4.86
C LYS A 181 -2.81 -4.64 -4.92
N ILE A 182 -2.18 -4.05 -3.91
CA ILE A 182 -1.79 -2.65 -3.95
C ILE A 182 -0.29 -2.61 -4.27
N ASP A 183 0.06 -2.00 -5.38
CA ASP A 183 1.43 -1.72 -5.77
C ASP A 183 1.69 -0.23 -5.53
N LEU A 184 2.64 0.06 -4.66
CA LEU A 184 2.97 1.40 -4.19
C LEU A 184 4.36 1.81 -4.68
N PRO A 185 4.47 2.60 -5.76
CA PRO A 185 5.74 3.15 -6.22
C PRO A 185 6.36 4.03 -5.14
N ILE A 186 7.68 3.93 -4.97
CA ILE A 186 8.41 4.69 -3.97
C ILE A 186 9.00 5.94 -4.60
N TYR A 187 8.60 7.09 -4.07
CA TYR A 187 9.17 8.38 -4.41
C TYR A 187 10.37 8.67 -3.49
N TYR A 188 11.53 8.93 -4.08
CA TYR A 188 12.76 9.28 -3.36
C TYR A 188 12.97 10.77 -3.32
N VAL A 189 12.99 11.35 -2.11
CA VAL A 189 13.35 12.77 -1.86
C VAL A 189 14.86 12.98 -1.99
N ASP A 190 15.64 11.97 -1.64
CA ASP A 190 17.09 11.97 -1.86
C ASP A 190 17.55 10.65 -2.49
N LYS A 191 17.93 10.72 -3.76
CA LYS A 191 18.42 9.58 -4.53
C LYS A 191 19.91 9.28 -4.30
N SER A 192 20.64 10.15 -3.63
CA SER A 192 22.07 9.96 -3.37
C SER A 192 22.33 9.07 -2.16
N LEU A 193 21.44 9.10 -1.17
CA LEU A 193 21.57 8.34 0.07
C LEU A 193 21.24 6.87 -0.10
N THR A 194 21.92 6.02 0.70
CA THR A 194 21.68 4.57 0.73
C THR A 194 20.36 4.26 1.46
N ALA A 195 19.56 3.40 0.89
CA ALA A 195 18.39 2.82 1.57
C ALA A 195 18.83 1.68 2.48
N ASN A 196 18.52 1.78 3.77
CA ASN A 196 18.90 0.78 4.77
C ASN A 196 17.70 -0.05 5.24
N LEU A 197 16.54 0.61 5.45
CA LEU A 197 15.34 -0.04 5.98
C LEU A 197 14.10 0.36 5.17
N LEU A 198 13.13 -0.59 5.12
CA LEU A 198 11.79 -0.37 4.58
C LEU A 198 10.76 -0.59 5.70
N ARG A 199 9.89 0.39 5.91
CA ARG A 199 8.81 0.34 6.88
C ARG A 199 7.47 0.40 6.16
N TYR A 200 6.56 -0.48 6.56
CA TYR A 200 5.17 -0.50 6.15
C TYR A 200 4.29 -0.06 7.29
N TYR A 201 3.25 0.69 6.98
CA TYR A 201 2.25 1.16 7.93
C TYR A 201 0.87 0.93 7.32
N PHE A 202 0.10 0.04 7.93
CA PHE A 202 -1.27 -0.25 7.56
C PHE A 202 -2.21 0.34 8.59
N VAL A 203 -3.20 1.11 8.13
CA VAL A 203 -4.19 1.77 8.98
C VAL A 203 -5.58 1.41 8.50
N SER A 204 -6.44 0.94 9.41
CA SER A 204 -7.77 0.45 9.07
C SER A 204 -8.78 1.53 8.72
N SER A 205 -8.55 2.78 9.14
CA SER A 205 -9.36 3.93 8.77
C SER A 205 -8.49 5.17 8.67
N TYR A 206 -8.60 5.87 7.56
CA TYR A 206 -7.88 7.12 7.31
C TYR A 206 -8.84 8.28 7.45
N VAL A 207 -8.62 9.07 8.50
CA VAL A 207 -9.46 10.22 8.82
C VAL A 207 -9.00 11.42 8.02
N ASP A 208 -9.81 11.85 7.07
CA ASP A 208 -9.65 13.15 6.42
C ASP A 208 -10.72 14.15 6.90
N ASP A 209 -11.73 13.69 7.64
CA ASP A 209 -12.81 14.53 8.19
C ASP A 209 -13.40 13.96 9.49
N THR A 210 -13.97 14.88 10.27
CA THR A 210 -14.29 14.80 11.70
C THR A 210 -15.49 13.93 12.10
N THR A 211 -16.06 13.11 11.26
CA THR A 211 -17.21 12.26 11.59
C THR A 211 -16.79 10.84 11.98
N GLU A 212 -16.35 10.70 13.22
CA GLU A 212 -15.84 9.46 13.83
C GLU A 212 -16.79 8.24 13.71
N SER A 213 -18.11 8.46 13.61
CA SER A 213 -19.10 7.38 13.59
C SER A 213 -19.04 6.48 12.35
N HIS A 214 -18.44 6.95 11.27
CA HIS A 214 -18.37 6.24 9.98
C HIS A 214 -17.31 5.13 9.93
N MET A 215 -16.40 5.08 10.91
CA MET A 215 -15.21 4.22 10.89
C MET A 215 -15.31 3.02 11.82
N LEU A 216 -16.23 3.06 12.80
CA LEU A 216 -16.33 2.02 13.82
C LEU A 216 -16.60 0.65 13.19
N ASN A 217 -15.70 -0.33 13.46
CA ASN A 217 -15.68 -1.69 12.94
C ASN A 217 -15.20 -1.82 11.49
N SER A 218 -14.73 -0.78 10.83
CA SER A 218 -13.99 -0.93 9.58
C SER A 218 -12.81 -1.87 9.76
N SER A 219 -12.64 -2.81 8.84
CA SER A 219 -11.64 -3.86 8.94
C SER A 219 -10.81 -3.98 7.68
N LEU A 220 -9.50 -3.82 7.82
CA LEU A 220 -8.50 -4.06 6.79
C LEU A 220 -7.85 -5.42 7.02
N TYR A 221 -7.88 -6.29 6.02
CA TYR A 221 -7.13 -7.53 5.98
C TYR A 221 -5.88 -7.33 5.13
N VAL A 222 -4.73 -7.72 5.66
CA VAL A 222 -3.43 -7.60 5.01
C VAL A 222 -2.79 -8.96 4.91
N ASP A 223 -2.17 -9.24 3.75
CA ASP A 223 -1.47 -10.49 3.46
C ASP A 223 -0.37 -10.23 2.41
N ASP A 224 0.55 -11.17 2.24
CA ASP A 224 1.56 -11.23 1.18
C ASP A 224 2.28 -9.90 0.93
N VAL A 225 2.85 -9.31 2.00
CA VAL A 225 3.59 -8.05 1.94
C VAL A 225 4.98 -8.28 1.35
N THR A 226 5.31 -7.53 0.31
CA THR A 226 6.50 -7.73 -0.51
C THR A 226 7.03 -6.40 -1.03
N TYR A 227 8.26 -6.40 -1.57
CA TYR A 227 8.79 -5.27 -2.33
C TYR A 227 9.57 -5.77 -3.55
N THR A 228 9.88 -4.87 -4.47
CA THR A 228 10.77 -5.15 -5.60
C THR A 228 11.88 -4.10 -5.69
N THR A 229 13.09 -4.56 -5.93
CA THR A 229 14.29 -3.72 -6.15
C THR A 229 14.72 -3.71 -7.61
N VAL A 230 14.19 -4.60 -8.43
CA VAL A 230 14.53 -4.69 -9.85
C VAL A 230 13.69 -3.68 -10.62
N LYS A 231 14.34 -2.85 -11.43
CA LYS A 231 13.64 -2.05 -12.44
C LYS A 231 12.93 -3.00 -13.40
N SER A 232 11.61 -3.14 -13.27
CA SER A 232 10.82 -3.41 -14.46
C SER A 232 11.01 -2.19 -15.37
N GLU A 233 11.32 -2.39 -16.63
CA GLU A 233 11.46 -1.27 -17.59
C GLU A 233 10.22 -0.35 -17.53
N THR A 234 9.05 -0.93 -17.33
CA THR A 234 7.78 -0.24 -17.14
C THR A 234 7.78 0.73 -15.96
N TYR A 235 8.26 0.32 -14.76
CA TYR A 235 8.27 1.20 -13.58
C TYR A 235 9.35 2.29 -13.66
N ALA A 236 10.49 2.00 -14.33
CA ALA A 236 11.51 3.01 -14.58
C ALA A 236 10.96 4.13 -15.47
N LEU A 237 10.24 3.76 -16.53
CA LEU A 237 9.59 4.71 -17.44
C LEU A 237 8.50 5.50 -16.70
N MET A 238 7.65 4.86 -15.88
CA MET A 238 6.62 5.54 -15.09
C MET A 238 7.20 6.61 -14.16
N SER A 239 8.31 6.31 -13.46
CA SER A 239 8.95 7.27 -12.53
C SER A 239 9.61 8.45 -13.24
N GLU A 240 10.07 8.27 -14.49
CA GLU A 240 10.66 9.33 -15.31
C GLU A 240 9.62 10.20 -16.01
N MET A 241 8.47 9.61 -16.36
CA MET A 241 7.39 10.29 -17.07
C MET A 241 6.58 11.22 -16.19
N ASN A 242 6.56 10.99 -14.86
CA ASN A 242 5.84 11.80 -13.88
C ASN A 242 4.43 12.20 -14.33
N VAL A 243 3.63 11.17 -14.65
CA VAL A 243 2.25 11.36 -15.13
C VAL A 243 1.37 11.83 -13.98
N ALA A 244 0.64 12.92 -14.19
CA ALA A 244 -0.34 13.45 -13.24
C ALA A 244 -1.70 13.66 -13.91
N CYS A 245 -2.78 13.49 -13.15
CA CYS A 245 -4.15 13.74 -13.58
C CYS A 245 -4.85 14.63 -12.53
N TYR A 246 -5.27 15.82 -12.93
CA TYR A 246 -5.90 16.80 -12.05
C TYR A 246 -6.91 17.69 -12.78
N PRO A 247 -7.89 18.30 -12.05
CA PRO A 247 -8.22 18.05 -10.65
C PRO A 247 -8.76 16.62 -10.45
N ASN A 248 -8.51 16.06 -9.28
CA ASN A 248 -9.04 14.76 -8.89
C ASN A 248 -9.36 14.81 -7.38
N PRO A 249 -10.65 14.77 -6.97
CA PRO A 249 -11.86 14.60 -7.79
C PRO A 249 -12.17 15.74 -8.76
N THR A 250 -13.05 15.47 -9.75
CA THR A 250 -13.51 16.45 -10.74
C THR A 250 -15.01 16.34 -10.98
N THR A 251 -15.60 17.47 -11.46
CA THR A 251 -17.00 17.53 -11.91
C THR A 251 -17.12 17.63 -13.44
N ASP A 252 -16.10 18.15 -14.11
CA ASP A 252 -16.23 18.60 -15.51
C ASP A 252 -15.03 18.22 -16.38
N VAL A 253 -13.83 18.68 -16.05
CA VAL A 253 -12.62 18.56 -16.86
C VAL A 253 -11.47 18.01 -16.05
N ILE A 254 -10.64 17.17 -16.67
CA ILE A 254 -9.33 16.79 -16.15
C ILE A 254 -8.23 17.21 -17.11
N THR A 255 -7.06 17.47 -16.55
CA THR A 255 -5.81 17.61 -17.30
C THR A 255 -4.91 16.43 -16.96
N VAL A 256 -4.45 15.73 -17.98
CA VAL A 256 -3.43 14.70 -17.87
C VAL A 256 -2.12 15.27 -18.36
N THR A 257 -1.07 15.19 -17.54
CA THR A 257 0.27 15.69 -17.88
C THR A 257 1.31 14.59 -17.78
N ALA A 258 2.39 14.73 -18.55
CA ALA A 258 3.58 13.91 -18.44
C ALA A 258 4.81 14.81 -18.58
N ALA A 259 5.81 14.65 -17.69
CA ALA A 259 7.00 15.49 -17.69
C ALA A 259 7.91 15.27 -18.88
N LYS A 260 7.86 14.07 -19.49
CA LYS A 260 8.62 13.68 -20.67
C LYS A 260 7.75 12.83 -21.59
N GLY A 261 8.12 12.76 -22.84
CA GLY A 261 7.52 11.88 -23.84
C GLY A 261 6.71 12.63 -24.88
N ASN A 262 6.89 12.19 -26.11
CA ASN A 262 6.11 12.59 -27.27
C ASN A 262 5.29 11.39 -27.75
N SER A 263 4.14 11.64 -28.35
CA SER A 263 3.25 10.61 -28.86
C SER A 263 2.75 9.65 -27.78
N LEU A 264 2.22 10.22 -26.70
CA LEU A 264 1.58 9.48 -25.63
C LEU A 264 0.10 9.25 -25.93
N VAL A 265 -0.47 8.22 -25.32
CA VAL A 265 -1.89 7.89 -25.41
C VAL A 265 -2.45 7.71 -24.00
N CYS A 266 -3.45 8.52 -23.66
CA CYS A 266 -4.23 8.32 -22.44
C CYS A 266 -5.46 7.47 -22.76
N GLU A 267 -5.63 6.37 -22.06
CA GLU A 267 -6.81 5.51 -22.10
C GLU A 267 -7.54 5.61 -20.77
N LEU A 268 -8.84 5.83 -20.79
CA LEU A 268 -9.69 5.88 -19.60
C LEU A 268 -10.70 4.73 -19.62
N TYR A 269 -10.89 4.11 -18.49
CA TYR A 269 -11.74 2.95 -18.30
C TYR A 269 -12.77 3.19 -17.18
N SER A 270 -13.97 2.65 -17.34
CA SER A 270 -14.98 2.63 -16.28
C SER A 270 -14.56 1.68 -15.14
N ALA A 271 -15.28 1.72 -14.04
CA ALA A 271 -15.11 0.79 -12.92
C ALA A 271 -15.30 -0.69 -13.31
N THR A 272 -15.99 -0.97 -14.41
CA THR A 272 -16.18 -2.33 -14.95
C THR A 272 -15.10 -2.74 -15.96
N GLY A 273 -14.08 -1.89 -16.19
CA GLY A 273 -13.00 -2.14 -17.14
C GLY A 273 -13.35 -1.83 -18.62
N GLN A 274 -14.51 -1.22 -18.88
CA GLN A 274 -14.88 -0.79 -20.22
C GLN A 274 -14.04 0.43 -20.64
N LEU A 275 -13.44 0.38 -21.83
CA LEU A 275 -12.72 1.51 -22.40
C LEU A 275 -13.71 2.64 -22.75
N MET A 276 -13.53 3.79 -22.14
CA MET A 276 -14.38 4.97 -22.28
C MET A 276 -13.81 5.98 -23.28
N LEU A 277 -12.49 6.16 -23.26
CA LEU A 277 -11.81 7.16 -24.09
C LEU A 277 -10.38 6.73 -24.40
N VAL A 278 -9.93 7.08 -25.61
CA VAL A 278 -8.53 7.04 -26.02
C VAL A 278 -8.14 8.42 -26.52
N LYS A 279 -7.14 9.05 -25.91
CA LYS A 279 -6.70 10.41 -26.24
C LYS A 279 -5.19 10.45 -26.48
N PRO A 280 -4.72 10.62 -27.73
CA PRO A 280 -3.31 10.92 -27.98
C PRO A 280 -2.94 12.32 -27.46
N PHE A 281 -1.72 12.48 -26.96
CA PHE A 281 -1.22 13.78 -26.52
C PHE A 281 0.31 13.85 -26.45
N ASP A 282 0.82 15.07 -26.41
CA ASP A 282 2.22 15.40 -26.19
C ASP A 282 2.32 16.32 -24.97
N GLY A 283 3.00 15.88 -23.92
CA GLY A 283 3.21 16.62 -22.68
C GLY A 283 1.94 16.81 -21.82
N SER A 284 0.84 17.29 -22.41
CA SER A 284 -0.40 17.58 -21.68
C SER A 284 -1.65 17.46 -22.56
N THR A 285 -2.76 17.04 -21.96
CA THR A 285 -4.08 17.04 -22.62
C THR A 285 -5.19 17.28 -21.61
N THR A 286 -6.28 17.91 -22.07
CA THR A 286 -7.51 18.07 -21.29
C THR A 286 -8.60 17.13 -21.81
N ILE A 287 -9.37 16.56 -20.91
CA ILE A 287 -10.44 15.61 -21.20
C ILE A 287 -11.71 16.07 -20.48
N GLN A 288 -12.79 16.21 -21.25
CA GLN A 288 -14.12 16.48 -20.71
C GLN A 288 -14.71 15.20 -20.14
N VAL A 289 -15.22 15.30 -18.92
CA VAL A 289 -15.88 14.20 -18.19
C VAL A 289 -17.24 14.62 -17.64
N SER A 290 -17.75 15.80 -18.07
CA SER A 290 -19.04 16.37 -17.65
C SER A 290 -20.22 15.42 -17.90
N ASP A 291 -20.16 14.60 -18.92
CA ASP A 291 -21.23 13.66 -19.30
C ASP A 291 -21.05 12.27 -18.70
N TRP A 292 -20.00 12.08 -17.90
CA TRP A 292 -19.73 10.78 -17.26
C TRP A 292 -20.51 10.65 -15.95
N SER A 293 -20.94 9.45 -15.62
CA SER A 293 -21.60 9.19 -14.33
C SER A 293 -20.63 9.41 -13.16
N ALA A 294 -21.17 9.83 -12.01
CA ALA A 294 -20.36 9.83 -10.78
C ALA A 294 -19.79 8.44 -10.51
N GLY A 295 -18.51 8.36 -10.20
CA GLY A 295 -17.83 7.08 -9.98
C GLY A 295 -16.32 7.19 -10.09
N VAL A 296 -15.65 6.04 -9.89
CA VAL A 296 -14.20 5.92 -10.04
C VAL A 296 -13.89 5.32 -11.40
N TYR A 297 -12.98 5.97 -12.11
CA TYR A 297 -12.46 5.58 -13.40
C TYR A 297 -10.97 5.30 -13.26
N THR A 298 -10.42 4.44 -14.12
CA THR A 298 -8.98 4.19 -14.17
C THR A 298 -8.41 4.77 -15.46
N TYR A 299 -7.23 5.39 -15.38
CA TYR A 299 -6.51 5.82 -16.58
C TYR A 299 -5.18 5.09 -16.71
N ASN A 300 -4.78 4.82 -17.95
CA ASN A 300 -3.46 4.37 -18.35
C ASN A 300 -2.89 5.38 -19.37
N VAL A 301 -1.63 5.73 -19.20
CA VAL A 301 -0.87 6.48 -20.21
C VAL A 301 0.15 5.54 -20.82
N LYS A 302 0.15 5.43 -22.15
CA LYS A 302 1.04 4.56 -22.91
C LYS A 302 1.94 5.37 -23.83
N ASP A 303 3.14 4.86 -24.07
CA ASP A 303 4.04 5.39 -25.08
C ASP A 303 3.76 4.81 -26.47
N LYS A 304 4.52 5.25 -27.48
CA LYS A 304 4.44 4.76 -28.87
C LYS A 304 4.71 3.26 -29.05
N SER A 305 5.34 2.63 -28.05
CA SER A 305 5.59 1.18 -28.03
C SER A 305 4.48 0.41 -27.31
N ASN A 306 3.35 1.09 -26.97
CA ASN A 306 2.22 0.56 -26.22
C ASN A 306 2.58 0.10 -24.79
N VAL A 307 3.68 0.61 -24.25
CA VAL A 307 4.11 0.37 -22.87
C VAL A 307 3.40 1.36 -21.94
N ILE A 308 2.82 0.89 -20.85
CA ILE A 308 2.19 1.76 -19.85
C ILE A 308 3.30 2.52 -19.11
N VAL A 309 3.29 3.86 -19.24
CA VAL A 309 4.25 4.80 -18.63
C VAL A 309 3.64 5.63 -17.51
N GLY A 310 2.34 5.49 -17.27
CA GLY A 310 1.62 6.08 -16.16
C GLY A 310 0.25 5.46 -16.01
N HIS A 311 -0.26 5.38 -14.79
CA HIS A 311 -1.61 4.94 -14.48
C HIS A 311 -2.12 5.58 -13.20
N GLY A 312 -3.42 5.55 -12.99
CA GLY A 312 -4.04 6.02 -11.76
C GLY A 312 -5.55 5.91 -11.78
N GLN A 313 -6.15 6.47 -10.75
CA GLN A 313 -7.61 6.54 -10.63
C GLN A 313 -8.06 8.00 -10.73
N LEU A 314 -9.27 8.18 -11.24
CA LEU A 314 -9.97 9.45 -11.39
C LEU A 314 -11.34 9.31 -10.72
N ALA A 315 -11.65 10.18 -9.77
CA ALA A 315 -12.97 10.29 -9.18
C ALA A 315 -13.77 11.38 -9.89
N VAL A 316 -14.89 11.01 -10.51
CA VAL A 316 -15.88 11.94 -11.05
C VAL A 316 -17.00 12.09 -10.02
N VAL A 317 -17.25 13.32 -9.59
CA VAL A 317 -18.31 13.64 -8.62
C VAL A 317 -19.38 14.48 -9.28
N ARG A 318 -20.62 14.40 -8.77
CA ARG A 318 -21.74 15.22 -9.22
C ARG A 318 -22.33 15.95 -8.01
N PRO A 319 -22.73 17.22 -8.18
CA PRO A 319 -23.37 17.98 -7.11
C PRO A 319 -24.71 17.38 -6.70
#